data_4042268d5e8707dcea2aa9a20468446b
#
_entry.id   4042268d5e8707dcea2aa9a20468446b
#
_cell.length_a   1.000
_cell.length_b   1.000
_cell.length_c   1.000
_cell.angle_alpha   90.00
_cell.angle_beta   90.00
_cell.angle_gamma   90.00
#
_symmetry.space_group_name_H-M   'P 1'
#
loop_
_entity.id
_entity.type
_entity.pdbx_description
1 polymer ?
#
loop_
_entity_poly.entity_id
_entity_poly.type
_entity_poly.pdbx_seq_one_letter_code
_entity_poly.pdbx_strand_id
1 'polypeptide(L)'
;MATLTDQDRVGLTARGRFIHANPADPIHYGKGDVTVYRRIVHLDTSFKVGPGSAFHVYLVPPAKIRQTADVRHTMFIDLGRLCSFKGSQKYAISDGVDLKTCPSVVIWRAQFGVLISPADLVFE
;
A
#
# COMPACT_ATOMS: atom_id res chain seq x y z
N MET A 1 4.02 -16.85 3.17
CA MET A 1 4.74 -16.01 2.20
C MET A 1 4.10 -16.08 0.84
N ALA A 2 3.75 -14.97 0.30
CA ALA A 2 3.10 -14.96 -1.01
C ALA A 2 4.13 -14.85 -2.12
N THR A 3 4.15 -15.83 -3.00
CA THR A 3 5.01 -15.84 -4.18
C THR A 3 4.20 -15.38 -5.38
N LEU A 4 4.77 -14.48 -6.18
CA LEU A 4 4.13 -14.07 -7.42
C LEU A 4 4.21 -15.18 -8.44
N THR A 5 3.06 -15.54 -9.01
CA THR A 5 2.99 -16.44 -10.14
C THR A 5 3.16 -15.67 -11.44
N ASP A 6 3.38 -16.37 -12.55
CA ASP A 6 3.44 -15.72 -13.85
C ASP A 6 2.13 -15.01 -14.18
N GLN A 7 1.01 -15.59 -13.77
CA GLN A 7 -0.30 -14.98 -13.96
C GLN A 7 -0.45 -13.69 -13.17
N ASP A 8 0.07 -13.64 -11.95
CA ASP A 8 0.03 -12.45 -11.11
C ASP A 8 0.78 -11.28 -11.76
N ARG A 9 1.84 -11.56 -12.50
CA ARG A 9 2.69 -10.54 -13.12
C ARG A 9 2.15 -9.96 -14.42
N VAL A 10 0.95 -10.35 -14.82
CA VAL A 10 0.34 -9.82 -16.03
C VAL A 10 -0.12 -8.39 -15.80
N GLY A 11 0.21 -7.52 -16.75
CA GLY A 11 -0.27 -6.15 -16.74
C GLY A 11 0.39 -5.28 -15.69
N LEU A 12 1.73 -5.20 -15.72
CA LEU A 12 2.45 -4.23 -14.89
C LEU A 12 1.86 -2.84 -15.11
N THR A 13 1.36 -2.23 -14.03
CA THR A 13 0.63 -0.98 -14.08
C THR A 13 1.40 0.17 -13.44
N ALA A 14 2.00 -0.07 -12.27
CA ALA A 14 2.67 1.00 -11.52
C ALA A 14 3.71 0.44 -10.57
N ARG A 15 4.60 1.32 -10.13
CA ARG A 15 5.60 1.03 -9.10
C ARG A 15 5.69 2.20 -8.14
N GLY A 16 6.08 1.91 -6.91
CA GLY A 16 6.28 2.93 -5.91
C GLY A 16 7.18 2.46 -4.79
N ARG A 17 7.35 3.33 -3.81
CA ARG A 17 8.15 3.04 -2.63
C ARG A 17 7.48 3.63 -1.40
N PHE A 18 7.36 2.81 -0.37
CA PHE A 18 6.87 3.28 0.92
C PHE A 18 7.88 4.21 1.57
N ILE A 19 7.37 5.25 2.21
CA ILE A 19 8.20 6.26 2.85
C ILE A 19 7.77 6.47 4.30
N HIS A 20 8.68 7.04 5.08
CA HIS A 20 8.41 7.51 6.43
C HIS A 20 7.80 8.91 6.31
N ALA A 21 6.47 8.98 6.32
CA ALA A 21 5.74 10.21 6.00
C ALA A 21 6.02 11.35 6.99
N ASN A 22 6.18 11.03 8.27
CA ASN A 22 6.52 11.99 9.31
C ASN A 22 7.83 11.60 9.97
N PRO A 23 8.96 12.23 9.59
CA PRO A 23 10.27 11.88 10.15
C PRO A 23 10.37 12.06 11.67
N ALA A 24 9.52 12.91 12.26
CA ALA A 24 9.50 13.12 13.71
C ALA A 24 8.80 12.01 14.48
N ASP A 25 8.07 11.13 13.78
CA ASP A 25 7.36 10.01 14.41
C ASP A 25 8.25 8.77 14.42
N PRO A 26 8.73 8.32 15.61
CA PRO A 26 9.60 7.15 15.66
C PRO A 26 8.86 5.82 15.60
N ILE A 27 7.53 5.84 15.66
CA ILE A 27 6.71 4.64 15.78
C ILE A 27 6.09 4.25 14.44
N HIS A 28 5.49 5.23 13.73
CA HIS A 28 4.79 4.98 12.47
C HIS A 28 5.74 5.20 11.30
N TYR A 29 6.37 4.14 10.86
CA TYR A 29 7.29 4.20 9.73
C TYR A 29 7.07 3.03 8.78
N GLY A 30 7.52 3.23 7.55
CA GLY A 30 7.53 2.17 6.56
C GLY A 30 8.58 2.43 5.50
N LYS A 31 8.96 1.37 4.82
CA LYS A 31 9.89 1.41 3.70
C LYS A 31 9.66 0.23 2.78
N GLY A 32 10.31 0.24 1.63
CA GLY A 32 10.30 -0.86 0.71
C GLY A 32 9.49 -0.57 -0.54
N ASP A 33 9.69 -1.42 -1.52
CA ASP A 33 9.10 -1.24 -2.84
C ASP A 33 7.75 -1.90 -2.94
N VAL A 34 6.89 -1.32 -3.77
CA VAL A 34 5.59 -1.87 -4.12
C VAL A 34 5.46 -1.88 -5.63
N THR A 35 4.93 -2.98 -6.16
CA THR A 35 4.65 -3.12 -7.58
C THR A 35 3.17 -3.44 -7.74
N VAL A 36 2.52 -2.74 -8.67
CA VAL A 36 1.10 -2.94 -8.93
C VAL A 36 0.94 -3.55 -10.31
N TYR A 37 0.36 -4.73 -10.34
CA TYR A 37 -0.07 -5.40 -11.56
C TYR A 37 -1.58 -5.20 -11.74
N ARG A 38 -2.10 -5.62 -12.86
CA ARG A 38 -3.52 -5.39 -13.14
C ARG A 38 -4.46 -5.90 -12.05
N ARG A 39 -4.10 -7.01 -11.40
CA ARG A 39 -4.95 -7.65 -10.39
C ARG A 39 -4.29 -7.86 -9.05
N ILE A 40 -3.05 -7.43 -8.88
CA ILE A 40 -2.27 -7.70 -7.67
C ILE A 40 -1.49 -6.46 -7.27
N VAL A 41 -1.54 -6.13 -5.99
CA VAL A 41 -0.57 -5.25 -5.34
C VAL A 41 0.45 -6.15 -4.66
N HIS A 42 1.71 -6.02 -5.02
CA HIS A 42 2.81 -6.80 -4.46
C HIS A 42 3.73 -5.91 -3.65
N LEU A 43 3.81 -6.18 -2.35
CA LEU A 43 4.83 -5.57 -1.49
C LEU A 43 6.09 -6.42 -1.61
N ASP A 44 7.21 -5.79 -1.94
CA ASP A 44 8.43 -6.49 -2.29
C ASP A 44 9.19 -6.98 -1.05
N THR A 45 10.26 -7.72 -1.26
CA THR A 45 11.09 -8.26 -0.16
C THR A 45 11.68 -7.16 0.72
N SER A 46 11.84 -5.96 0.17
CA SER A 46 12.33 -4.79 0.91
C SER A 46 11.30 -4.15 1.83
N PHE A 47 10.03 -4.60 1.76
CA PHE A 47 8.96 -4.01 2.56
C PHE A 47 9.15 -4.24 4.04
N LYS A 48 8.96 -3.17 4.82
CA LYS A 48 8.95 -3.24 6.28
C LYS A 48 8.17 -2.06 6.84
N VAL A 49 7.32 -2.35 7.83
CA VAL A 49 6.65 -1.32 8.63
C VAL A 49 6.86 -1.65 10.11
N GLY A 50 6.76 -0.62 10.95
CA GLY A 50 6.79 -0.81 12.39
C GLY A 50 5.62 -1.66 12.85
N PRO A 51 5.78 -2.42 13.95
CA PRO A 51 4.73 -3.29 14.43
C PRO A 51 3.54 -2.49 14.96
N GLY A 52 2.37 -3.11 14.90
CA GLY A 52 1.13 -2.52 15.38
C GLY A 52 -0.03 -3.46 15.12
N SER A 53 -1.23 -3.03 15.45
CA SER A 53 -2.44 -3.84 15.26
C SER A 53 -3.35 -3.22 14.22
N ALA A 54 -4.17 -4.07 13.60
CA ALA A 54 -5.21 -3.67 12.66
C ALA A 54 -4.67 -2.88 11.44
N PHE A 55 -3.51 -3.26 10.93
CA PHE A 55 -2.97 -2.67 9.71
C PHE A 55 -3.66 -3.28 8.49
N HIS A 56 -3.99 -2.42 7.52
CA HIS A 56 -4.60 -2.78 6.25
C HIS A 56 -3.82 -2.15 5.11
N VAL A 57 -4.00 -2.72 3.93
CA VAL A 57 -3.44 -2.16 2.69
C VAL A 57 -4.57 -1.50 1.93
N TYR A 58 -4.44 -0.21 1.64
CA TYR A 58 -5.44 0.56 0.90
C TYR A 58 -4.88 1.06 -0.42
N LEU A 59 -5.72 1.06 -1.45
CA LEU A 59 -5.53 1.88 -2.65
C LEU A 59 -6.30 3.18 -2.44
N VAL A 60 -5.64 4.31 -2.63
CA VAL A 60 -6.21 5.61 -2.27
C VAL A 60 -6.19 6.56 -3.46
N PRO A 61 -7.32 7.22 -3.76
CA PRO A 61 -7.42 8.11 -4.93
C PRO A 61 -6.50 9.34 -4.89
N PRO A 62 -6.33 10.07 -3.78
CA PRO A 62 -5.42 11.21 -3.80
C PRO A 62 -3.95 10.80 -3.96
N ALA A 63 -3.20 11.63 -4.66
CA ALA A 63 -1.76 11.51 -4.73
C ALA A 63 -1.10 12.22 -3.54
N LYS A 64 0.15 11.88 -3.26
CA LYS A 64 0.95 12.58 -2.26
C LYS A 64 0.37 12.52 -0.85
N ILE A 65 -0.05 11.34 -0.44
CA ILE A 65 -0.53 11.11 0.92
C ILE A 65 0.66 11.27 1.87
N ARG A 66 0.54 12.17 2.85
CA ARG A 66 1.60 12.45 3.81
C ARG A 66 1.13 12.51 5.25
N GLN A 67 -0.18 12.58 5.47
CA GLN A 67 -0.75 12.64 6.81
C GLN A 67 -2.09 11.93 6.85
N THR A 68 -2.51 11.60 8.05
CA THR A 68 -3.77 10.86 8.29
C THR A 68 -4.97 11.53 7.62
N ALA A 69 -5.05 12.86 7.69
CA ALA A 69 -6.18 13.59 7.11
C ALA A 69 -6.28 13.42 5.59
N ASP A 70 -5.16 13.12 4.92
CA ASP A 70 -5.17 12.94 3.45
C ASP A 70 -5.92 11.69 3.01
N VAL A 71 -6.10 10.72 3.89
CA VAL A 71 -6.79 9.46 3.60
C VAL A 71 -8.25 9.49 4.04
N ARG A 72 -8.53 10.17 5.15
CA ARG A 72 -9.89 10.24 5.71
C ARG A 72 -10.84 10.83 4.70
N HIS A 73 -12.03 10.26 4.64
CA HIS A 73 -13.12 10.71 3.75
C HIS A 73 -12.82 10.54 2.27
N THR A 74 -11.76 9.81 1.91
CA THR A 74 -11.53 9.43 0.52
C THR A 74 -12.29 8.14 0.19
N MET A 75 -12.45 7.88 -1.10
CA MET A 75 -13.05 6.62 -1.57
C MET A 75 -11.96 5.57 -1.73
N PHE A 76 -11.28 5.26 -0.63
CA PHE A 76 -10.22 4.27 -0.63
C PHE A 76 -10.77 2.86 -0.86
N ILE A 77 -9.91 1.99 -1.35
CA ILE A 77 -10.23 0.58 -1.56
C ILE A 77 -9.39 -0.23 -0.58
N ASP A 78 -10.05 -0.94 0.32
CA ASP A 78 -9.41 -1.80 1.31
C ASP A 78 -9.06 -3.14 0.65
N LEU A 79 -7.78 -3.43 0.53
CA LEU A 79 -7.31 -4.69 -0.05
C LEU A 79 -7.18 -5.79 1.00
N GLY A 80 -7.46 -5.48 2.26
CA GLY A 80 -7.43 -6.46 3.32
C GLY A 80 -6.35 -6.19 4.35
N ARG A 81 -6.30 -7.08 5.32
CA ARG A 81 -5.39 -6.99 6.45
C ARG A 81 -3.96 -7.25 6.01
N LEU A 82 -3.02 -6.49 6.57
CA LEU A 82 -1.60 -6.70 6.32
C LEU A 82 -1.21 -8.09 6.83
N CYS A 83 -0.57 -8.88 5.95
CA CYS A 83 -0.18 -10.25 6.27
C CYS A 83 1.04 -10.31 7.16
N SER A 84 1.99 -9.42 6.95
CA SER A 84 3.26 -9.41 7.68
C SER A 84 3.82 -8.00 7.76
N PHE A 85 4.57 -7.71 8.83
CA PHE A 85 5.23 -6.40 9.00
C PHE A 85 6.46 -6.26 8.11
N LYS A 86 6.94 -7.34 7.52
CA LYS A 86 8.08 -7.29 6.60
C LYS A 86 8.02 -8.44 5.60
N GLY A 87 8.70 -8.25 4.47
CA GLY A 87 8.86 -9.26 3.46
C GLY A 87 7.79 -9.22 2.39
N SER A 88 7.96 -10.08 1.39
CA SER A 88 7.07 -10.06 0.23
C SER A 88 5.71 -10.62 0.56
N GLN A 89 4.69 -9.97 0.02
CA GLN A 89 3.30 -10.36 0.21
C GLN A 89 2.46 -9.75 -0.92
N LYS A 90 1.33 -10.36 -1.22
CA LYS A 90 0.48 -9.89 -2.30
C LYS A 90 -0.96 -9.73 -1.86
N TYR A 91 -1.67 -8.82 -2.53
CA TYR A 91 -3.06 -8.47 -2.26
C TYR A 91 -3.83 -8.45 -3.56
N ALA A 92 -4.95 -9.16 -3.60
CA ALA A 92 -5.78 -9.19 -4.80
C ALA A 92 -6.52 -7.87 -4.97
N ILE A 93 -6.64 -7.43 -6.22
CA ILE A 93 -7.44 -6.28 -6.61
C ILE A 93 -8.71 -6.80 -7.27
N SER A 94 -9.86 -6.35 -6.79
CA SER A 94 -11.15 -6.74 -7.35
C SER A 94 -11.33 -6.23 -8.78
N ASP A 95 -12.13 -6.96 -9.56
CA ASP A 95 -12.51 -6.52 -10.90
C ASP A 95 -13.22 -5.17 -10.83
N GLY A 96 -13.03 -4.38 -11.87
CA GLY A 96 -13.71 -3.09 -11.98
C GLY A 96 -13.00 -1.93 -11.30
N VAL A 97 -11.87 -2.17 -10.63
CA VAL A 97 -11.07 -1.09 -10.06
C VAL A 97 -10.25 -0.44 -11.16
N ASP A 98 -10.40 0.87 -11.31
CA ASP A 98 -9.56 1.65 -12.22
C ASP A 98 -8.30 2.11 -11.46
N LEU A 99 -7.20 1.40 -11.67
CA LEU A 99 -5.95 1.65 -10.96
C LEU A 99 -5.40 3.05 -11.19
N LYS A 100 -5.66 3.63 -12.35
CA LYS A 100 -5.17 4.98 -12.68
C LYS A 100 -5.82 6.05 -11.80
N THR A 101 -6.95 5.75 -11.18
CA THR A 101 -7.60 6.66 -10.25
C THR A 101 -7.08 6.53 -8.82
N CYS A 102 -6.17 5.58 -8.58
CA CYS A 102 -5.60 5.32 -7.26
C CYS A 102 -4.07 5.43 -7.30
N PRO A 103 -3.52 6.66 -7.30
CA PRO A 103 -2.07 6.87 -7.40
C PRO A 103 -1.30 6.59 -6.11
N SER A 104 -1.95 6.12 -5.05
CA SER A 104 -1.28 5.86 -3.78
C SER A 104 -1.66 4.48 -3.23
N VAL A 105 -0.66 3.79 -2.67
CA VAL A 105 -0.86 2.60 -1.84
C VAL A 105 -0.48 3.00 -0.42
N VAL A 106 -1.32 2.65 0.55
CA VAL A 106 -1.13 3.12 1.92
C VAL A 106 -1.24 1.95 2.88
N ILE A 107 -0.34 1.90 3.85
CA ILE A 107 -0.51 1.06 5.03
C ILE A 107 -1.25 1.90 6.05
N TRP A 108 -2.41 1.41 6.48
CA TRP A 108 -3.36 2.14 7.31
C TRP A 108 -3.71 1.35 8.55
N ARG A 109 -3.71 1.99 9.70
CA ARG A 109 -4.20 1.39 10.93
C ARG A 109 -5.70 1.64 11.00
N ALA A 110 -6.49 0.59 10.82
CA ALA A 110 -7.95 0.71 10.81
C ALA A 110 -8.50 1.12 12.18
N GLN A 111 -7.91 0.61 13.24
CA GLN A 111 -8.24 1.05 14.58
C GLN A 111 -7.75 2.50 14.77
N PHE A 112 -8.64 3.40 15.10
CA PHE A 112 -8.41 4.84 15.28
C PHE A 112 -8.10 5.61 13.99
N GLY A 113 -7.94 4.95 12.86
CA GLY A 113 -7.72 5.63 11.58
C GLY A 113 -6.41 6.42 11.53
N VAL A 114 -5.28 5.73 11.41
CA VAL A 114 -3.95 6.33 11.42
C VAL A 114 -3.15 5.92 10.20
N LEU A 115 -2.54 6.90 9.52
CA LEU A 115 -1.60 6.63 8.44
C LEU A 115 -0.31 6.05 9.01
N ILE A 116 0.11 4.89 8.48
CA ILE A 116 1.37 4.27 8.86
C ILE A 116 2.47 4.59 7.85
N SER A 117 2.23 4.30 6.59
CA SER A 117 3.22 4.59 5.55
C SER A 117 2.55 4.66 4.18
N PRO A 118 2.79 5.72 3.41
CA PRO A 118 2.28 5.82 2.05
C PRO A 118 3.33 5.46 1.02
N ALA A 119 2.88 5.09 -0.18
CA ALA A 119 3.71 4.93 -1.36
C ALA A 119 3.05 5.67 -2.52
N ASP A 120 3.80 6.59 -3.14
CA ASP A 120 3.36 7.22 -4.38
C ASP A 120 3.65 6.27 -5.53
N LEU A 121 2.68 6.10 -6.42
CA LEU A 121 2.81 5.22 -7.58
C LEU A 121 3.21 6.02 -8.82
N VAL A 122 4.16 5.47 -9.56
CA VAL A 122 4.52 5.95 -10.89
C VAL A 122 3.96 4.92 -11.87
N PHE A 123 3.07 5.36 -12.74
CA PHE A 123 2.39 4.49 -13.69
C PHE A 123 3.25 4.26 -14.93
N GLU A 124 3.26 3.02 -15.37
CA GLU A 124 3.96 2.61 -16.58
C GLU A 124 3.24 3.00 -17.86
#